data_9f87b835f5ddfd4947131c5972cecce0
#
_entry.id   9f87b835f5ddfd4947131c5972cecce0
#
_cell.length_a   1.000
_cell.length_b   1.000
_cell.length_c   1.000
_cell.angle_alpha   90.00
_cell.angle_beta   90.00
_cell.angle_gamma   90.00
#
_symmetry.space_group_name_H-M   'P 1'
#
loop_
_entity.id
_entity.type
_entity.pdbx_description
1 polymer ?
#
loop_
_entity_poly.entity_id
_entity_poly.type
_entity_poly.pdbx_seq_one_letter_code
_entity_poly.pdbx_strand_id
1 'polypeptide(L)'
;VSDIGGNPGAVCKRLLDDGLPLYSVTQQGGNAQLVDFLLNAPVMEQFTAADSYGWFERGGVFVLPAGAVGIPSDGVKVEPPGDDTGAPMYSQAGTLEEWKATIGMDARHSSRIAFAICIAFAAPLLAFTDEGSGGFHFVGKSSQGKSTAMKALCSVWAQAVEGCGELASWRSTDNGLEAWQPPIPICR
;
A
#
# COMPACT_ATOMS: atom_id res chain seq x y z
N VAL A 1 -20.79 -6.19 1.28
CA VAL A 1 -22.22 -6.52 1.49
C VAL A 1 -22.77 -5.80 2.71
N SER A 2 -21.99 -5.66 3.80
CA SER A 2 -22.41 -4.91 5.01
C SER A 2 -22.76 -3.44 4.73
N ASP A 3 -22.05 -2.78 3.82
CA ASP A 3 -22.27 -1.36 3.52
C ASP A 3 -23.51 -1.11 2.68
N ILE A 4 -23.92 -2.06 1.86
CA ILE A 4 -25.13 -1.96 1.05
C ILE A 4 -26.39 -1.92 1.94
N GLY A 5 -26.40 -2.70 3.04
CA GLY A 5 -27.53 -2.73 3.98
C GLY A 5 -27.59 -1.52 4.91
N GLY A 6 -26.44 -0.83 5.15
CA GLY A 6 -26.34 0.28 6.10
C GLY A 6 -26.66 1.66 5.49
N ASN A 7 -26.20 1.95 4.30
CA ASN A 7 -26.45 3.24 3.62
C ASN A 7 -26.48 3.11 2.09
N PRO A 8 -27.60 2.68 1.51
CA PRO A 8 -27.73 2.53 0.06
C PRO A 8 -27.44 3.81 -0.72
N GLY A 9 -27.74 4.98 -0.15
CA GLY A 9 -27.49 6.27 -0.78
C GLY A 9 -26.02 6.59 -0.98
N ALA A 10 -25.15 6.19 -0.06
CA ALA A 10 -23.71 6.37 -0.17
C ALA A 10 -23.12 5.45 -1.27
N VAL A 11 -23.62 4.22 -1.37
CA VAL A 11 -23.24 3.29 -2.44
C VAL A 11 -23.66 3.82 -3.80
N CYS A 12 -24.89 4.31 -3.92
CA CYS A 12 -25.38 4.92 -5.16
C CYS A 12 -24.52 6.13 -5.58
N LYS A 13 -24.17 6.99 -4.63
CA LYS A 13 -23.31 8.15 -4.91
C LYS A 13 -21.94 7.72 -5.42
N ARG A 14 -21.31 6.75 -4.79
CA ARG A 14 -20.01 6.22 -5.22
C ARG A 14 -20.07 5.63 -6.63
N LEU A 15 -21.10 4.83 -6.94
CA LEU A 15 -21.29 4.27 -8.26
C LEU A 15 -21.54 5.34 -9.35
N LEU A 16 -22.23 6.44 -8.99
CA LEU A 16 -22.39 7.59 -9.88
C LEU A 16 -21.06 8.31 -10.14
N ASP A 17 -20.26 8.51 -9.07
CA ASP A 17 -18.94 9.12 -9.15
C ASP A 17 -17.98 8.27 -9.99
N ASP A 18 -18.12 6.94 -9.95
CA ASP A 18 -17.40 5.96 -10.77
C ASP A 18 -17.93 5.85 -12.23
N GLY A 19 -18.92 6.67 -12.58
CA GLY A 19 -19.43 6.81 -13.97
C GLY A 19 -20.51 5.80 -14.36
N LEU A 20 -21.12 5.10 -13.40
CA LEU A 20 -22.27 4.25 -13.72
C LEU A 20 -23.47 5.12 -14.12
N PRO A 21 -24.05 4.98 -15.33
CA PRO A 21 -25.17 5.80 -15.78
C PRO A 21 -26.46 5.37 -15.08
N LEU A 22 -26.72 5.91 -13.90
CA LEU A 22 -27.90 5.58 -13.10
C LEU A 22 -29.11 6.46 -13.49
N TYR A 23 -29.58 6.31 -14.71
CA TYR A 23 -30.79 7.01 -15.15
C TYR A 23 -32.03 6.67 -14.30
N SER A 24 -32.02 5.50 -13.67
CA SER A 24 -33.15 4.99 -12.89
C SER A 24 -33.08 5.26 -11.40
N VAL A 25 -31.91 5.60 -10.86
CA VAL A 25 -31.71 5.74 -9.40
C VAL A 25 -32.23 7.08 -8.85
N THR A 26 -32.37 8.09 -9.71
CA THR A 26 -32.99 9.37 -9.35
C THR A 26 -34.51 9.34 -9.27
N GLN A 27 -35.15 8.25 -9.71
CA GLN A 27 -36.59 8.06 -9.58
C GLN A 27 -36.96 7.43 -8.23
N GLN A 28 -38.17 7.69 -7.76
CA GLN A 28 -38.70 7.09 -6.52
C GLN A 28 -38.61 5.56 -6.57
N GLY A 29 -37.78 4.96 -5.67
CA GLY A 29 -37.57 3.50 -5.64
C GLY A 29 -36.28 3.02 -6.31
N GLY A 30 -35.51 3.86 -6.99
CA GLY A 30 -34.29 3.46 -7.69
C GLY A 30 -33.20 2.86 -6.78
N ASN A 31 -33.08 3.36 -5.56
CA ASN A 31 -32.15 2.79 -4.57
C ASN A 31 -32.53 1.34 -4.20
N ALA A 32 -33.81 1.03 -4.06
CA ALA A 32 -34.27 -0.33 -3.75
C ALA A 32 -34.00 -1.28 -4.92
N GLN A 33 -34.23 -0.83 -6.14
CA GLN A 33 -33.95 -1.62 -7.36
C GLN A 33 -32.47 -1.88 -7.54
N LEU A 34 -31.60 -0.89 -7.24
CA LEU A 34 -30.14 -1.08 -7.29
C LEU A 34 -29.68 -2.10 -6.24
N VAL A 35 -30.18 -1.98 -5.02
CA VAL A 35 -29.87 -2.94 -3.94
C VAL A 35 -30.32 -4.35 -4.33
N ASP A 36 -31.54 -4.50 -4.87
CA ASP A 36 -32.05 -5.78 -5.33
C ASP A 36 -31.21 -6.35 -6.47
N PHE A 37 -30.81 -5.52 -7.43
CA PHE A 37 -29.90 -5.92 -8.50
C PHE A 37 -28.56 -6.40 -7.97
N LEU A 38 -27.92 -5.65 -7.06
CA LEU A 38 -26.61 -5.99 -6.49
C LEU A 38 -26.66 -7.28 -5.66
N LEU A 39 -27.77 -7.50 -4.93
CA LEU A 39 -27.96 -8.73 -4.14
C LEU A 39 -28.22 -9.97 -5.01
N ASN A 40 -28.82 -9.79 -6.18
CA ASN A 40 -29.17 -10.88 -7.09
C ASN A 40 -28.21 -11.00 -8.29
N ALA A 41 -27.24 -10.08 -8.44
CA ALA A 41 -26.23 -10.17 -9.49
C ALA A 41 -25.41 -11.46 -9.37
N PRO A 42 -25.11 -12.14 -10.48
CA PRO A 42 -24.25 -13.31 -10.43
C PRO A 42 -22.85 -12.91 -9.93
N VAL A 43 -22.38 -13.56 -8.89
CA VAL A 43 -21.02 -13.37 -8.37
C VAL A 43 -20.04 -13.97 -9.37
N MET A 44 -19.32 -13.12 -10.08
CA MET A 44 -18.31 -13.55 -11.08
C MET A 44 -16.99 -13.92 -10.43
N GLU A 45 -16.54 -13.12 -9.46
CA GLU A 45 -15.33 -13.37 -8.67
C GLU A 45 -15.59 -12.98 -7.21
N GLN A 46 -14.96 -13.71 -6.29
CA GLN A 46 -14.98 -13.39 -4.88
C GLN A 46 -13.62 -12.82 -4.49
N PHE A 47 -13.65 -11.75 -3.71
CA PHE A 47 -12.48 -11.11 -3.16
C PHE A 47 -12.63 -11.01 -1.65
N THR A 48 -11.54 -11.17 -0.93
CA THR A 48 -11.48 -10.83 0.48
C THR A 48 -10.87 -9.45 0.61
N ALA A 49 -11.60 -8.50 1.16
CA ALA A 49 -11.06 -7.18 1.45
C ALA A 49 -10.15 -7.26 2.66
N ALA A 50 -8.92 -6.78 2.53
CA ALA A 50 -8.01 -6.63 3.66
C ALA A 50 -8.41 -5.40 4.49
N ASP A 51 -8.33 -5.51 5.82
CA ASP A 51 -8.59 -4.39 6.73
C ASP A 51 -7.43 -3.40 6.81
N SER A 52 -6.22 -3.85 6.44
CA SER A 52 -5.00 -3.05 6.50
C SER A 52 -3.97 -3.55 5.50
N TYR A 53 -2.99 -2.69 5.20
CA TYR A 53 -1.80 -3.08 4.45
C TYR A 53 -0.87 -3.95 5.30
N GLY A 54 0.03 -4.68 4.66
CA GLY A 54 0.97 -5.57 5.31
C GLY A 54 0.57 -7.04 5.22
N TRP A 55 0.97 -7.84 6.20
CA TRP A 55 0.67 -9.26 6.19
C TRP A 55 -0.80 -9.56 6.48
N PHE A 56 -1.41 -10.29 5.57
CA PHE A 56 -2.73 -10.90 5.71
C PHE A 56 -2.57 -12.39 6.02
N GLU A 57 -3.37 -12.93 6.95
CA GLU A 57 -3.36 -14.36 7.35
C GLU A 57 -1.97 -14.91 7.71
N ARG A 58 -1.24 -14.22 8.58
CA ARG A 58 0.06 -14.66 9.11
C ARG A 58 1.05 -15.19 8.06
N GLY A 59 1.15 -14.50 6.93
CA GLY A 59 2.25 -14.71 5.99
C GLY A 59 1.90 -15.41 4.68
N GLY A 60 0.63 -15.69 4.42
CA GLY A 60 0.21 -16.19 3.11
C GLY A 60 0.21 -15.10 2.03
N VAL A 61 -0.20 -13.89 2.40
CA VAL A 61 -0.34 -12.75 1.47
C VAL A 61 0.22 -11.49 2.10
N PHE A 62 0.94 -10.70 1.31
CA PHE A 62 1.38 -9.37 1.68
C PHE A 62 0.61 -8.33 0.86
N VAL A 63 -0.14 -7.48 1.54
CA VAL A 63 -1.03 -6.48 0.93
C VAL A 63 -0.31 -5.15 0.82
N LEU A 64 -0.18 -4.66 -0.40
CA LEU A 64 0.37 -3.35 -0.76
C LEU A 64 -0.76 -2.47 -1.32
N PRO A 65 -0.62 -1.14 -1.32
CA PRO A 65 -1.58 -0.26 -1.99
C PRO A 65 -1.78 -0.57 -3.48
N ALA A 66 -0.75 -1.06 -4.15
CA ALA A 66 -0.80 -1.44 -5.57
C ALA A 66 -1.39 -2.84 -5.83
N GLY A 67 -1.72 -3.61 -4.78
CA GLY A 67 -2.25 -4.96 -4.88
C GLY A 67 -1.62 -5.93 -3.86
N ALA A 68 -2.13 -7.15 -3.82
CA ALA A 68 -1.66 -8.19 -2.92
C ALA A 68 -0.66 -9.12 -3.61
N VAL A 69 0.37 -9.53 -2.88
CA VAL A 69 1.40 -10.49 -3.32
C VAL A 69 1.34 -11.74 -2.46
N GLY A 70 1.25 -12.89 -3.10
CA GLY A 70 1.11 -14.18 -2.43
C GLY A 70 -0.15 -14.92 -2.84
N ILE A 71 -0.38 -16.08 -2.24
CA ILE A 71 -1.56 -16.92 -2.50
C ILE A 71 -2.26 -17.15 -1.17
N PRO A 72 -3.51 -16.69 -1.01
CA PRO A 72 -4.30 -16.96 0.18
C PRO A 72 -4.56 -18.46 0.38
N SER A 73 -4.74 -18.86 1.62
CA SER A 73 -4.97 -20.27 1.98
C SER A 73 -6.26 -20.85 1.39
N ASP A 74 -7.27 -20.01 1.17
CA ASP A 74 -8.57 -20.36 0.59
C ASP A 74 -8.62 -20.17 -0.95
N GLY A 75 -7.55 -19.66 -1.55
CA GLY A 75 -7.47 -19.37 -2.98
C GLY A 75 -8.28 -18.15 -3.44
N VAL A 76 -8.91 -17.43 -2.51
CA VAL A 76 -9.67 -16.21 -2.81
C VAL A 76 -8.71 -15.02 -2.92
N LYS A 77 -8.82 -14.23 -3.98
CA LYS A 77 -7.97 -13.04 -4.15
C LYS A 77 -8.20 -12.05 -3.02
N VAL A 78 -7.11 -11.45 -2.52
CA VAL A 78 -7.16 -10.39 -1.51
C VAL A 78 -7.03 -9.04 -2.17
N GLU A 79 -7.92 -8.13 -1.83
CA GLU A 79 -7.86 -6.73 -2.29
C GLU A 79 -7.42 -5.80 -1.17
N PRO A 80 -6.63 -4.76 -1.51
CA PRO A 80 -6.23 -3.73 -0.56
C PRO A 80 -7.44 -3.00 0.03
N PRO A 81 -7.28 -2.34 1.19
CA PRO A 81 -8.29 -1.41 1.70
C PRO A 81 -8.62 -0.34 0.68
N GLY A 82 -9.90 0.03 0.56
CA GLY A 82 -10.42 0.89 -0.50
C GLY A 82 -10.08 2.39 -0.40
N ASP A 83 -9.08 2.79 0.38
CA ASP A 83 -8.58 4.15 0.44
C ASP A 83 -7.32 4.30 -0.42
N ASP A 84 -7.49 4.70 -1.63
CA ASP A 84 -6.46 4.79 -2.68
C ASP A 84 -5.38 5.87 -2.44
N THR A 85 -5.30 6.47 -1.26
CA THR A 85 -4.44 7.63 -1.01
C THR A 85 -2.94 7.35 -1.13
N GLY A 86 -2.50 6.09 -0.99
CA GLY A 86 -1.09 5.69 -1.08
C GLY A 86 -0.68 4.94 -2.35
N ALA A 87 -1.62 4.50 -3.16
CA ALA A 87 -1.36 3.61 -4.30
C ALA A 87 -0.32 4.14 -5.31
N PRO A 88 -0.31 5.43 -5.70
CA PRO A 88 0.67 5.94 -6.66
C PRO A 88 2.12 5.87 -6.18
N MET A 89 2.35 5.92 -4.86
CA MET A 89 3.70 5.89 -4.27
C MET A 89 4.32 4.49 -4.30
N TYR A 90 3.50 3.45 -4.26
CA TYR A 90 3.90 2.04 -4.28
C TYR A 90 3.82 1.42 -5.67
N SER A 91 3.95 2.22 -6.71
CA SER A 91 3.94 1.73 -8.08
C SER A 91 5.29 1.15 -8.49
N GLN A 92 5.24 0.07 -9.26
CA GLN A 92 6.43 -0.52 -9.87
C GLN A 92 6.87 0.35 -11.06
N ALA A 93 8.19 0.60 -11.16
CA ALA A 93 8.81 1.22 -12.32
C ALA A 93 10.05 0.41 -12.75
N GLY A 94 10.19 0.16 -14.05
CA GLY A 94 11.28 -0.65 -14.58
C GLY A 94 11.14 -2.14 -14.30
N THR A 95 12.22 -2.88 -14.48
CA THR A 95 12.28 -4.32 -14.29
C THR A 95 13.20 -4.70 -13.13
N LEU A 96 13.02 -5.90 -12.58
CA LEU A 96 13.89 -6.44 -11.53
C LEU A 96 15.34 -6.57 -12.01
N GLU A 97 15.53 -6.91 -13.28
CA GLU A 97 16.85 -7.05 -13.91
C GLU A 97 17.57 -5.70 -13.97
N GLU A 98 16.88 -4.63 -14.36
CA GLU A 98 17.42 -3.27 -14.36
C GLU A 98 17.74 -2.80 -12.95
N TRP A 99 16.87 -3.06 -11.98
CA TRP A 99 17.12 -2.73 -10.58
C TRP A 99 18.36 -3.46 -10.04
N LYS A 100 18.52 -4.75 -10.34
CA LYS A 100 19.72 -5.53 -9.97
C LYS A 100 20.98 -5.00 -10.65
N ALA A 101 20.90 -4.64 -11.93
CA ALA A 101 22.04 -4.14 -12.71
C ALA A 101 22.51 -2.73 -12.31
N THR A 102 21.64 -1.96 -11.67
CA THR A 102 21.92 -0.60 -11.20
C THR A 102 22.10 -0.56 -9.68
N ILE A 103 21.00 -0.45 -8.94
CA ILE A 103 21.02 -0.30 -7.47
C ILE A 103 21.64 -1.52 -6.78
N GLY A 104 21.34 -2.72 -7.26
CA GLY A 104 21.90 -3.97 -6.76
C GLY A 104 23.42 -4.05 -6.94
N MET A 105 23.94 -3.58 -8.07
CA MET A 105 25.38 -3.51 -8.32
C MET A 105 26.08 -2.47 -7.43
N ASP A 106 25.49 -1.30 -7.24
CA ASP A 106 26.00 -0.28 -6.34
C ASP A 106 26.06 -0.77 -4.88
N ALA A 107 25.08 -1.57 -4.47
CA ALA A 107 25.05 -2.21 -3.15
C ALA A 107 26.26 -3.13 -2.91
N ARG A 108 26.79 -3.79 -3.96
CA ARG A 108 27.98 -4.65 -3.84
C ARG A 108 29.25 -3.85 -3.50
N HIS A 109 29.28 -2.57 -3.84
CA HIS A 109 30.42 -1.69 -3.63
C HIS A 109 30.24 -0.73 -2.45
N SER A 110 29.05 -0.72 -1.83
CA SER A 110 28.74 0.18 -0.72
C SER A 110 27.99 -0.56 0.40
N SER A 111 28.66 -0.83 1.50
CA SER A 111 28.03 -1.45 2.68
C SER A 111 26.86 -0.65 3.23
N ARG A 112 26.84 0.67 3.05
CA ARG A 112 25.73 1.53 3.50
C ARG A 112 24.50 1.33 2.64
N ILE A 113 24.66 1.24 1.31
CA ILE A 113 23.56 0.97 0.38
C ILE A 113 23.03 -0.45 0.62
N ALA A 114 23.92 -1.44 0.74
CA ALA A 114 23.55 -2.81 1.05
C ALA A 114 22.75 -2.89 2.36
N PHE A 115 23.23 -2.23 3.41
CA PHE A 115 22.55 -2.19 4.70
C PHE A 115 21.16 -1.54 4.61
N ALA A 116 21.04 -0.42 3.88
CA ALA A 116 19.75 0.25 3.67
C ALA A 116 18.74 -0.66 2.96
N ILE A 117 19.16 -1.37 1.92
CA ILE A 117 18.34 -2.35 1.22
C ILE A 117 17.94 -3.51 2.15
N CYS A 118 18.87 -4.02 2.96
CA CYS A 118 18.58 -5.07 3.94
C CYS A 118 17.54 -4.62 4.97
N ILE A 119 17.57 -3.36 5.43
CA ILE A 119 16.55 -2.80 6.33
C ILE A 119 15.18 -2.85 5.66
N ALA A 120 15.08 -2.45 4.38
CA ALA A 120 13.82 -2.46 3.66
C ALA A 120 13.20 -3.87 3.56
N PHE A 121 14.03 -4.89 3.32
CA PHE A 121 13.57 -6.28 3.30
C PHE A 121 13.32 -6.87 4.69
N ALA A 122 14.05 -6.41 5.70
CA ALA A 122 13.86 -6.90 7.08
C ALA A 122 12.54 -6.40 7.69
N ALA A 123 12.09 -5.21 7.32
CA ALA A 123 10.90 -4.59 7.91
C ALA A 123 9.66 -5.52 7.90
N PRO A 124 9.22 -6.08 6.77
CA PRO A 124 8.07 -6.99 6.78
C PRO A 124 8.34 -8.30 7.52
N LEU A 125 9.59 -8.72 7.68
CA LEU A 125 9.94 -9.95 8.39
C LEU A 125 9.81 -9.83 9.90
N LEU A 126 9.79 -8.61 10.46
CA LEU A 126 9.57 -8.39 11.89
C LEU A 126 8.24 -8.97 12.39
N ALA A 127 7.24 -9.08 11.52
CA ALA A 127 5.96 -9.70 11.86
C ALA A 127 6.07 -11.19 12.24
N PHE A 128 7.17 -11.86 11.90
CA PHE A 128 7.45 -13.27 12.20
C PHE A 128 8.44 -13.47 13.33
N THR A 129 8.88 -12.40 13.97
CA THR A 129 9.82 -12.41 15.08
C THR A 129 9.18 -11.80 16.32
N ASP A 130 9.75 -12.08 17.49
CA ASP A 130 9.35 -11.41 18.73
C ASP A 130 10.08 -10.08 18.95
N GLU A 131 10.78 -9.59 17.90
CA GLU A 131 11.52 -8.34 17.96
C GLU A 131 10.60 -7.14 17.80
N GLY A 132 10.86 -6.10 18.56
CA GLY A 132 10.14 -4.82 18.44
C GLY A 132 10.56 -4.04 17.21
N SER A 133 9.73 -3.08 16.81
CA SER A 133 10.07 -2.12 15.76
C SER A 133 11.23 -1.22 16.21
N GLY A 134 12.08 -0.84 15.26
CA GLY A 134 13.23 0.00 15.50
C GLY A 134 13.56 0.87 14.29
N GLY A 135 14.51 1.78 14.46
CA GLY A 135 15.00 2.65 13.40
C GLY A 135 16.52 2.76 13.38
N PHE A 136 17.06 3.10 12.22
CA PHE A 136 18.48 3.33 12.03
C PHE A 136 18.74 4.77 11.61
N HIS A 137 19.71 5.41 12.23
CA HIS A 137 20.08 6.77 11.92
C HIS A 137 21.44 6.83 11.21
N PHE A 138 21.43 7.28 9.94
CA PHE A 138 22.67 7.50 9.19
C PHE A 138 23.28 8.87 9.56
N VAL A 139 24.39 8.86 10.27
CA VAL A 139 25.12 10.06 10.68
C VAL A 139 26.34 10.26 9.79
N GLY A 140 26.62 11.50 9.44
CA GLY A 140 27.81 11.86 8.65
C GLY A 140 27.72 13.27 8.07
N LYS A 141 28.85 13.75 7.55
CA LYS A 141 28.94 15.07 6.88
C LYS A 141 28.05 15.12 5.64
N SER A 142 27.79 16.33 5.13
CA SER A 142 27.06 16.50 3.86
C SER A 142 27.77 15.74 2.71
N SER A 143 27.01 15.37 1.70
CA SER A 143 27.51 14.69 0.49
C SER A 143 28.21 13.35 0.70
N GLN A 144 27.87 12.60 1.76
CA GLN A 144 28.41 11.27 2.05
C GLN A 144 27.44 10.11 1.65
N GLY A 145 26.47 10.38 0.79
CA GLY A 145 25.58 9.35 0.26
C GLY A 145 24.43 8.92 1.19
N LYS A 146 24.14 9.67 2.29
CA LYS A 146 23.02 9.35 3.18
C LYS A 146 21.67 9.31 2.44
N SER A 147 21.39 10.36 1.68
CA SER A 147 20.14 10.44 0.88
C SER A 147 20.10 9.38 -0.22
N THR A 148 21.26 9.02 -0.79
CA THR A 148 21.36 7.92 -1.76
C THR A 148 21.00 6.57 -1.12
N ALA A 149 21.50 6.31 0.08
CA ALA A 149 21.14 5.10 0.82
C ALA A 149 19.65 5.05 1.16
N MET A 150 19.05 6.20 1.55
CA MET A 150 17.61 6.31 1.78
C MET A 150 16.80 6.04 0.48
N LYS A 151 17.22 6.63 -0.64
CA LYS A 151 16.58 6.37 -1.93
C LYS A 151 16.68 4.90 -2.34
N ALA A 152 17.81 4.24 -2.09
CA ALA A 152 17.97 2.83 -2.35
C ALA A 152 17.06 1.96 -1.45
N LEU A 153 16.88 2.32 -0.18
CA LEU A 153 15.91 1.70 0.72
C LEU A 153 14.48 1.84 0.17
N CYS A 154 14.05 3.06 -0.17
CA CYS A 154 12.70 3.32 -0.67
C CYS A 154 12.44 2.59 -1.99
N SER A 155 13.45 2.44 -2.87
CA SER A 155 13.30 1.79 -4.17
C SER A 155 12.88 0.32 -4.10
N VAL A 156 12.92 -0.31 -2.93
CA VAL A 156 12.46 -1.70 -2.73
C VAL A 156 10.93 -1.78 -2.75
N TRP A 157 10.25 -0.76 -2.21
CA TRP A 157 8.79 -0.79 -1.99
C TRP A 157 8.04 0.34 -2.68
N ALA A 158 8.70 1.47 -2.94
CA ALA A 158 8.06 2.71 -3.32
C ALA A 158 8.93 3.55 -4.26
N GLN A 159 8.36 4.62 -4.78
CA GLN A 159 9.11 5.62 -5.52
C GLN A 159 10.02 6.42 -4.58
N ALA A 160 11.31 6.49 -4.91
CA ALA A 160 12.31 7.22 -4.13
C ALA A 160 12.40 8.70 -4.55
N VAL A 161 11.28 9.41 -4.56
CA VAL A 161 11.23 10.83 -4.95
C VAL A 161 11.28 11.72 -3.71
N GLU A 162 12.23 12.67 -3.70
CA GLU A 162 12.40 13.61 -2.61
C GLU A 162 11.18 14.54 -2.49
N GLY A 163 10.61 14.62 -1.29
CA GLY A 163 9.41 15.42 -1.02
C GLY A 163 8.08 14.72 -1.32
N CYS A 164 8.10 13.49 -1.85
CA CYS A 164 6.89 12.68 -2.04
C CYS A 164 6.94 11.46 -1.11
N GLY A 165 5.96 11.34 -0.25
CA GLY A 165 5.62 10.15 0.52
C GLY A 165 6.70 9.66 1.49
N GLU A 166 7.37 8.59 1.13
CA GLU A 166 8.25 7.81 2.01
C GLU A 166 9.50 8.56 2.52
N LEU A 167 9.94 9.61 1.81
CA LEU A 167 11.05 10.46 2.27
C LEU A 167 10.51 11.71 2.99
N ALA A 168 9.74 11.51 4.05
CA ALA A 168 9.30 12.59 4.92
C ALA A 168 10.51 13.31 5.54
N SER A 169 10.48 14.63 5.53
CA SER A 169 11.53 15.45 6.13
C SER A 169 11.12 15.89 7.52
N TRP A 170 12.05 15.91 8.47
CA TRP A 170 11.88 16.55 9.78
C TRP A 170 11.55 18.05 9.72
N ARG A 171 11.60 18.65 8.52
CA ARG A 171 11.13 20.02 8.28
C ARG A 171 9.62 20.11 8.03
N SER A 172 8.93 18.97 8.02
CA SER A 172 7.46 18.94 8.01
C SER A 172 6.92 19.62 9.28
N THR A 173 5.80 20.30 9.15
CA THR A 173 5.11 20.88 10.31
C THR A 173 4.62 19.77 11.24
N ASP A 174 4.39 20.10 12.51
CA ASP A 174 3.87 19.14 13.50
C ASP A 174 2.61 18.44 12.99
N ASN A 175 1.68 19.17 12.39
CA ASN A 175 0.48 18.60 11.76
C ASN A 175 0.81 17.70 10.55
N GLY A 176 1.88 18.00 9.81
CA GLY A 176 2.35 17.17 8.72
C GLY A 176 2.96 15.86 9.20
N LEU A 177 3.60 15.85 10.36
CA LEU A 177 4.13 14.63 10.99
C LEU A 177 3.02 13.78 11.62
N GLU A 178 2.01 14.40 12.22
CA GLU A 178 0.83 13.71 12.76
C GLU A 178 -0.03 13.08 11.63
N ALA A 179 -0.16 13.77 10.51
CA ALA A 179 -0.88 13.26 9.35
C ALA A 179 -0.12 12.15 8.61
N TRP A 180 1.18 12.01 8.86
CA TRP A 180 1.99 10.96 8.27
C TRP A 180 1.77 9.65 9.03
N GLN A 181 0.73 8.94 8.67
CA GLN A 181 0.58 7.54 9.00
C GLN A 181 1.20 6.73 7.85
N PRO A 182 2.25 5.94 8.10
CA PRO A 182 2.74 5.05 7.07
C PRO A 182 1.59 4.13 6.65
N PRO A 183 1.28 4.04 5.37
CA PRO A 183 0.16 3.23 4.89
C PRO A 183 0.36 1.74 5.14
N ILE A 184 1.57 1.34 5.52
CA ILE A 184 1.87 -0.03 5.91
C ILE A 184 2.24 -0.05 7.39
N PRO A 185 1.38 -0.56 8.28
CA PRO A 185 1.79 -0.90 9.63
C PRO A 185 2.78 -2.06 9.54
N ILE A 186 4.06 -1.71 9.52
CA ILE A 186 5.15 -2.69 9.39
C ILE A 186 5.24 -3.57 10.63
N CYS A 187 4.64 -3.16 11.75
CA CYS A 187 4.59 -3.94 12.99
C CYS A 187 3.36 -3.58 13.85
N ARG A 188 2.51 -4.52 14.07
CA ARG A 188 1.73 -4.70 15.30
C ARG A 188 1.87 -6.12 15.77
#